data_4dbbf872156b85abd4a785a0efc54859
#
_entry.id   4dbbf872156b85abd4a785a0efc54859
#
_cell.length_a   1.000
_cell.length_b   1.000
_cell.length_c   1.000
_cell.angle_alpha   90.00
_cell.angle_beta   90.00
_cell.angle_gamma   90.00
#
_symmetry.space_group_name_H-M   'P 1'
#
loop_
_entity.id
_entity.type
_entity.pdbx_description
1 polymer ?
#
loop_
_entity_poly.entity_id
_entity_poly.type
_entity_poly.pdbx_seq_one_letter_code
_entity_poly.pdbx_strand_id
1 'polypeptide(L)'
;MIFAILIFGAGIAALFYPVFSDIWNQHRQNSMMDDYQDTVQQMTEEDYSAYLKAAQDYNATCSQQIYDSFSGEELPADDLYWSLLNISGDGIMGYIEIPKISVRLPIYHGTSEKVLQQGLGHL
;
A
#
# COMPACT_ATOMS: atom_id res chain seq x y z
N MET A 1 14.86 -40.70 -18.15
CA MET A 1 13.49 -40.31 -18.47
C MET A 1 12.84 -39.48 -17.35
N ILE A 2 12.82 -39.91 -16.09
CA ILE A 2 12.26 -39.19 -14.94
C ILE A 2 12.90 -37.81 -14.75
N PHE A 3 14.23 -37.72 -14.87
CA PHE A 3 14.98 -36.46 -14.73
C PHE A 3 14.58 -35.40 -15.78
N ALA A 4 14.32 -35.82 -17.01
CA ALA A 4 13.88 -34.93 -18.07
C ALA A 4 12.46 -34.38 -17.80
N ILE A 5 11.58 -35.21 -17.22
CA ILE A 5 10.22 -34.80 -16.84
C ILE A 5 10.26 -33.78 -15.69
N LEU A 6 11.15 -33.98 -14.70
CA LEU A 6 11.32 -33.04 -13.58
C LEU A 6 11.85 -31.68 -14.05
N ILE A 7 12.86 -31.67 -14.93
CA ILE A 7 13.42 -30.45 -15.49
C ILE A 7 12.38 -29.72 -16.32
N PHE A 8 11.61 -30.43 -17.13
CA PHE A 8 10.53 -29.85 -17.93
C PHE A 8 9.42 -29.26 -17.07
N GLY A 9 9.01 -29.97 -16.01
CA GLY A 9 8.03 -29.49 -15.04
C GLY A 9 8.51 -28.24 -14.29
N ALA A 10 9.77 -28.21 -13.86
CA ALA A 10 10.36 -27.04 -13.22
C ALA A 10 10.42 -25.83 -14.17
N GLY A 11 10.74 -26.06 -15.46
CA GLY A 11 10.73 -25.01 -16.47
C GLY A 11 9.35 -24.40 -16.71
N ILE A 12 8.31 -25.24 -16.77
CA ILE A 12 6.91 -24.78 -16.89
C ILE A 12 6.51 -23.98 -15.63
N ALA A 13 6.80 -24.49 -14.43
CA ALA A 13 6.51 -23.79 -13.19
C ALA A 13 7.18 -22.41 -13.12
N ALA A 14 8.43 -22.30 -13.55
CA ALA A 14 9.16 -21.04 -13.61
C ALA A 14 8.55 -20.03 -14.60
N LEU A 15 8.02 -20.50 -15.74
CA LEU A 15 7.35 -19.67 -16.74
C LEU A 15 6.00 -19.12 -16.22
N PHE A 16 5.26 -19.90 -15.46
CA PHE A 16 3.95 -19.49 -14.95
C PHE A 16 4.03 -18.75 -13.61
N TYR A 17 5.17 -18.83 -12.91
CA TYR A 17 5.36 -18.19 -11.61
C TYR A 17 5.00 -16.69 -11.60
N PRO A 18 5.50 -15.85 -12.54
CA PRO A 18 5.16 -14.42 -12.53
C PRO A 18 3.66 -14.17 -12.67
N VAL A 19 2.97 -14.95 -13.52
CA VAL A 19 1.52 -14.78 -13.74
C VAL A 19 0.74 -15.11 -12.46
N PHE A 20 1.09 -16.21 -11.79
CA PHE A 20 0.44 -16.57 -10.52
C PHE A 20 0.74 -15.59 -9.41
N SER A 21 1.99 -15.08 -9.34
CA SER A 21 2.39 -14.08 -8.38
C SER A 21 1.61 -12.77 -8.55
N ASP A 22 1.44 -12.31 -9.78
CA ASP A 22 0.70 -11.09 -10.09
C ASP A 22 -0.79 -11.22 -9.73
N ILE A 23 -1.42 -12.33 -10.10
CA ILE A 23 -2.83 -12.59 -9.75
C ILE A 23 -3.02 -12.62 -8.23
N TRP A 24 -2.11 -13.28 -7.52
CA TRP A 24 -2.16 -13.37 -6.06
C TRP A 24 -1.99 -12.00 -5.41
N ASN A 25 -1.02 -11.21 -5.86
CA ASN A 25 -0.74 -9.87 -5.34
C ASN A 25 -1.93 -8.92 -5.60
N GLN A 26 -2.50 -8.94 -6.81
CA GLN A 26 -3.68 -8.14 -7.14
C GLN A 26 -4.88 -8.52 -6.27
N HIS A 27 -5.11 -9.81 -6.08
CA HIS A 27 -6.22 -10.27 -5.25
C HIS A 27 -6.06 -9.81 -3.79
N ARG A 28 -4.85 -9.92 -3.24
CA ARG A 28 -4.55 -9.45 -1.89
C ARG A 28 -4.71 -7.93 -1.75
N GLN A 29 -4.20 -7.15 -2.71
CA GLN A 29 -4.35 -5.69 -2.72
C GLN A 29 -5.82 -5.28 -2.80
N ASN A 30 -6.60 -5.92 -3.66
CA ASN A 30 -8.03 -5.64 -3.77
C ASN A 30 -8.77 -5.95 -2.46
N SER A 31 -8.49 -7.08 -1.82
CA SER A 31 -9.10 -7.42 -0.52
C SER A 31 -8.80 -6.36 0.54
N MET A 32 -7.55 -5.91 0.65
CA MET A 32 -7.17 -4.87 1.61
C MET A 32 -7.86 -3.54 1.33
N MET A 33 -8.00 -3.16 0.05
CA MET A 33 -8.71 -1.92 -0.33
C MET A 33 -10.22 -2.03 -0.08
N ASP A 34 -10.81 -3.19 -0.28
CA ASP A 34 -12.23 -3.43 0.01
C ASP A 34 -12.48 -3.37 1.53
N ASP A 35 -11.61 -3.98 2.35
CA ASP A 35 -11.67 -3.89 3.81
C ASP A 35 -11.53 -2.44 4.31
N TYR A 36 -10.62 -1.67 3.70
CA TYR A 36 -10.48 -0.24 3.97
C TYR A 36 -11.76 0.52 3.63
N GLN A 37 -12.33 0.29 2.45
CA GLN A 37 -13.56 0.93 1.99
C GLN A 37 -14.74 0.60 2.90
N ASP A 38 -14.89 -0.65 3.29
CA ASP A 38 -15.93 -1.09 4.20
C ASP A 38 -15.80 -0.43 5.58
N THR A 39 -14.58 -0.29 6.07
CA THR A 39 -14.30 0.40 7.33
C THR A 39 -14.68 1.88 7.24
N VAL A 40 -14.28 2.58 6.17
CA VAL A 40 -14.64 3.98 5.96
C VAL A 40 -16.15 4.19 5.82
N GLN A 41 -16.86 3.28 5.13
CA GLN A 41 -18.32 3.36 4.99
C GLN A 41 -19.08 3.18 6.31
N GLN A 42 -18.48 2.47 7.27
CA GLN A 42 -19.07 2.26 8.60
C GLN A 42 -18.74 3.40 9.58
N MET A 43 -17.84 4.31 9.22
CA MET A 43 -17.48 5.45 10.06
C MET A 43 -18.58 6.50 10.09
N THR A 44 -18.67 7.20 11.20
CA THR A 44 -19.50 8.40 11.29
C THR A 44 -18.81 9.58 10.61
N GLU A 45 -19.59 10.58 10.20
CA GLU A 45 -19.05 11.86 9.67
C GLU A 45 -18.09 12.54 10.66
N GLU A 46 -18.34 12.41 11.96
CA GLU A 46 -17.48 12.97 13.00
C GLU A 46 -16.13 12.23 13.06
N ASP A 47 -16.13 10.91 13.00
CA ASP A 47 -14.89 10.11 12.99
C ASP A 47 -14.05 10.44 11.76
N TYR A 48 -14.68 10.45 10.58
CA TYR A 48 -14.00 10.77 9.32
C TYR A 48 -13.39 12.18 9.35
N SER A 49 -14.15 13.18 9.82
CA SER A 49 -13.67 14.55 9.93
C SER A 49 -12.52 14.70 10.93
N ALA A 50 -12.51 13.89 12.01
CA ALA A 50 -11.42 13.88 12.98
C ALA A 50 -10.11 13.35 12.39
N TYR A 51 -10.15 12.27 11.60
CA TYR A 51 -8.98 11.74 10.89
C TYR A 51 -8.42 12.74 9.88
N LEU A 52 -9.29 13.36 9.07
CA LEU A 52 -8.88 14.39 8.12
C LEU A 52 -8.26 15.60 8.80
N LYS A 53 -8.87 16.06 9.89
CA LYS A 53 -8.35 17.20 10.64
C LYS A 53 -6.98 16.89 11.25
N ALA A 54 -6.80 15.72 11.82
CA ALA A 54 -5.50 15.31 12.37
C ALA A 54 -4.40 15.32 11.30
N ALA A 55 -4.69 14.82 10.09
CA ALA A 55 -3.76 14.86 8.97
C ALA A 55 -3.47 16.30 8.48
N GLN A 56 -4.49 17.17 8.42
CA GLN A 56 -4.32 18.59 8.04
C GLN A 56 -3.51 19.36 9.08
N ASP A 57 -3.76 19.16 10.36
CA ASP A 57 -3.02 19.79 11.46
C ASP A 57 -1.56 19.35 11.44
N TYR A 58 -1.31 18.06 11.19
CA TYR A 58 0.05 17.55 11.01
C TYR A 58 0.75 18.21 9.83
N ASN A 59 0.13 18.26 8.66
CA ASN A 59 0.71 18.91 7.48
C ASN A 59 0.98 20.41 7.70
N ALA A 60 0.17 21.10 8.49
CA ALA A 60 0.38 22.49 8.82
C ALA A 60 1.58 22.72 9.74
N THR A 61 1.89 21.77 10.61
CA THR A 61 3.03 21.83 11.55
C THR A 61 4.33 21.30 10.96
N CYS A 62 4.27 20.29 10.09
CA CYS A 62 5.44 19.65 9.45
C CYS A 62 5.89 20.37 8.17
N SER A 63 5.54 21.58 7.97
CA SER A 63 5.56 22.34 6.70
C SER A 63 6.90 22.46 5.97
N GLN A 64 8.00 21.80 6.35
CA GLN A 64 9.28 21.94 5.63
C GLN A 64 10.30 20.79 5.73
N GLN A 65 9.97 19.65 6.23
CA GLN A 65 10.90 18.52 6.16
C GLN A 65 10.47 17.55 5.08
N ILE A 66 10.84 17.86 3.84
CA ILE A 66 10.79 16.89 2.76
C ILE A 66 11.91 15.88 3.04
N TYR A 67 11.54 14.72 3.56
CA TYR A 67 12.48 13.61 3.70
C TYR A 67 12.68 12.97 2.34
N ASP A 68 13.89 13.11 1.81
CA ASP A 68 14.29 12.43 0.59
C ASP A 68 14.57 10.96 0.90
N SER A 69 13.58 10.11 0.68
CA SER A 69 13.71 8.66 0.85
C SER A 69 14.77 8.04 -0.07
N PHE A 70 15.23 8.77 -1.09
CA PHE A 70 16.33 8.36 -1.96
C PHE A 70 17.71 8.59 -1.35
N SER A 71 17.82 9.39 -0.30
CA SER A 71 19.08 9.64 0.40
C SER A 71 19.53 8.46 1.26
N GLY A 72 18.68 7.46 1.46
CA GLY A 72 18.95 6.33 2.36
C GLY A 72 18.84 6.68 3.84
N GLU A 73 18.40 7.88 4.18
CA GLU A 73 18.07 8.26 5.55
C GLU A 73 16.79 7.57 5.97
N GLU A 74 16.80 6.92 7.13
CA GLU A 74 15.59 6.38 7.72
C GLU A 74 14.66 7.54 8.06
N LEU A 75 13.38 7.44 7.69
CA LEU A 75 12.36 8.37 8.13
C LEU A 75 12.40 8.43 9.66
N PRO A 76 12.36 9.63 10.27
CA PRO A 76 12.32 9.71 11.73
C PRO A 76 11.15 8.89 12.23
N ALA A 77 11.33 8.24 13.36
CA ALA A 77 10.31 7.50 14.07
C ALA A 77 9.27 8.51 14.62
N ASP A 78 8.47 9.10 13.73
CA ASP A 78 7.33 9.91 14.10
C ASP A 78 6.11 9.00 14.19
N ASP A 79 5.87 8.47 15.39
CA ASP A 79 4.73 7.60 15.66
C ASP A 79 3.40 8.27 15.27
N LEU A 80 3.34 9.60 15.32
CA LEU A 80 2.16 10.36 14.90
C LEU A 80 1.93 10.21 13.39
N TYR A 81 2.95 10.42 12.56
CA TYR A 81 2.85 10.24 11.10
C TYR A 81 2.32 8.86 10.72
N TRP A 82 2.87 7.80 11.33
CA TRP A 82 2.48 6.43 11.05
C TRP A 82 1.07 6.06 11.52
N SER A 83 0.50 6.86 12.41
CA SER A 83 -0.88 6.68 12.89
C SER A 83 -1.92 7.43 12.06
N LEU A 84 -1.50 8.44 11.28
CA LEU A 84 -2.41 9.27 10.50
C LEU A 84 -3.08 8.47 9.38
N LEU A 85 -4.39 8.62 9.24
CA LEU A 85 -5.19 7.95 8.21
C LEU A 85 -5.08 6.42 8.19
N ASN A 86 -4.47 5.80 9.20
CA ASN A 86 -4.39 4.34 9.33
C ASN A 86 -5.71 3.79 9.92
N ILE A 87 -6.78 3.90 9.14
CA ILE A 87 -8.16 3.63 9.57
C ILE A 87 -8.40 2.15 9.80
N SER A 88 -7.91 1.30 8.89
CA SER A 88 -8.05 -0.16 8.96
C SER A 88 -6.98 -0.83 9.84
N GLY A 89 -5.94 -0.10 10.24
CA GLY A 89 -4.86 -0.62 11.08
C GLY A 89 -3.82 -1.48 10.34
N ASP A 90 -3.91 -1.58 9.03
CA ASP A 90 -3.00 -2.35 8.15
C ASP A 90 -1.95 -1.48 7.45
N GLY A 91 -1.91 -0.19 7.77
CA GLY A 91 -0.97 0.80 7.22
C GLY A 91 -1.40 1.43 5.91
N ILE A 92 -2.61 1.16 5.44
CA ILE A 92 -3.18 1.83 4.28
C ILE A 92 -3.76 3.19 4.71
N MET A 93 -3.31 4.26 4.06
CA MET A 93 -3.84 5.63 4.23
C MET A 93 -5.02 5.92 3.33
N GLY A 94 -5.13 5.20 2.23
CA GLY A 94 -6.14 5.37 1.20
C GLY A 94 -5.81 4.53 -0.03
N TYR A 95 -6.55 4.74 -1.09
CA TYR A 95 -6.26 4.12 -2.38
C TYR A 95 -6.57 5.06 -3.53
N ILE A 96 -5.89 4.85 -4.66
CA ILE A 96 -6.19 5.52 -5.92
C ILE A 96 -6.91 4.55 -6.84
N GLU A 97 -7.95 5.04 -7.50
CA GLU A 97 -8.68 4.28 -8.50
C GLU A 97 -8.73 5.06 -9.81
N ILE A 98 -8.34 4.39 -10.90
CA ILE A 98 -8.38 4.94 -12.25
C ILE A 98 -9.21 3.99 -13.13
N PRO A 99 -10.54 4.14 -13.17
CA PRO A 99 -11.43 3.21 -13.85
C PRO A 99 -11.14 3.03 -15.34
N LYS A 100 -10.67 4.09 -15.99
CA LYS A 100 -10.37 4.09 -17.43
C LYS A 100 -9.32 3.06 -17.84
N ILE A 101 -8.40 2.72 -16.95
CA ILE A 101 -7.33 1.74 -17.17
C ILE A 101 -7.42 0.57 -16.20
N SER A 102 -8.52 0.47 -15.44
CA SER A 102 -8.77 -0.60 -14.46
C SER A 102 -7.64 -0.74 -13.42
N VAL A 103 -7.10 0.39 -12.96
CA VAL A 103 -6.06 0.42 -11.92
C VAL A 103 -6.66 0.80 -10.59
N ARG A 104 -6.40 0.00 -9.56
CA ARG A 104 -6.62 0.33 -8.14
C ARG A 104 -5.34 0.02 -7.38
N LEU A 105 -4.80 0.99 -6.64
CA LEU A 105 -3.55 0.85 -5.90
C LEU A 105 -3.68 1.43 -4.49
N PRO A 106 -3.27 0.70 -3.45
CA PRO A 106 -3.24 1.21 -2.09
C PRO A 106 -2.13 2.24 -1.92
N ILE A 107 -2.36 3.20 -1.03
CA ILE A 107 -1.41 4.24 -0.63
C ILE A 107 -0.96 3.93 0.80
N TYR A 108 0.33 3.78 1.00
CA TYR A 108 0.95 3.50 2.29
C TYR A 108 1.79 4.68 2.78
N HIS A 109 2.12 4.68 4.07
CA HIS A 109 3.06 5.62 4.64
C HIS A 109 4.49 5.36 4.14
N GLY A 110 5.21 6.44 3.84
CA GLY A 110 6.61 6.40 3.41
C GLY A 110 6.78 5.82 2.01
N THR A 111 8.03 5.80 1.55
CA THR A 111 8.42 5.38 0.19
C THR A 111 9.53 4.34 0.21
N SER A 112 9.57 3.49 1.25
CA SER A 112 10.53 2.40 1.28
C SER A 112 10.36 1.46 0.09
N GLU A 113 11.42 0.76 -0.31
CA GLU A 113 11.37 -0.20 -1.41
C GLU A 113 10.23 -1.22 -1.23
N LYS A 114 10.01 -1.69 -0.01
CA LYS A 114 8.93 -2.62 0.31
C LYS A 114 7.55 -2.02 0.03
N VAL A 115 7.35 -0.74 0.36
CA VAL A 115 6.10 -0.02 0.08
C VAL A 115 5.89 0.12 -1.42
N LEU A 116 6.91 0.56 -2.15
CA LEU A 116 6.82 0.77 -3.60
C LEU A 116 6.61 -0.52 -4.40
N GLN A 117 6.98 -1.67 -3.84
CA GLN A 117 6.66 -2.98 -4.42
C GLN A 117 5.21 -3.41 -4.18
N GLN A 118 4.52 -2.81 -3.20
CA GLN A 118 3.17 -3.19 -2.81
C GLN A 118 2.08 -2.19 -3.26
N GLY A 119 2.46 -0.94 -3.52
CA GLY A 119 1.52 0.10 -3.90
C GLY A 119 2.19 1.45 -4.07
N LEU A 120 1.48 2.50 -3.72
CA LEU A 120 1.98 3.87 -3.74
C LEU A 120 2.50 4.25 -2.35
N GLY A 121 3.55 5.05 -2.31
CA GLY A 121 4.10 5.62 -1.09
C GLY A 121 3.70 7.08 -0.93
N HIS A 122 3.40 7.50 0.29
CA HIS A 122 3.20 8.89 0.67
C HIS A 122 4.51 9.46 1.25
N LEU A 123 4.90 10.67 0.80
CA LEU A 123 6.09 11.39 1.23
C LEU A 123 5.77 12.36 2.37
#